data_a9694b8c18126e1e50dd04d2e6cace84
#
_entry.id   a9694b8c18126e1e50dd04d2e6cace84
#
_cell.length_a   1.000
_cell.length_b   1.000
_cell.length_c   1.000
_cell.angle_alpha   90.00
_cell.angle_beta   90.00
_cell.angle_gamma   90.00
#
_symmetry.space_group_name_H-M   'P 1'
#
loop_
_entity.id
_entity.type
_entity.pdbx_description
1 polymer ?
#
loop_
_entity_poly.entity_id
_entity_poly.type
_entity_poly.pdbx_seq_one_letter_code
_entity_poly.pdbx_strand_id
1 'polypeptide(L)' 'MADSKLAEAMGAVSLGPLLNTPEAVASVVSRLLEDKADVAVDCEGRDLCRNGTLDLLQLSNGSSTWLVDVATLV' A
#
# COMPACT_ATOMS: atom_id res chain seq x y z
N MET A 1 11.68 15.80 -17.02
CA MET A 1 10.28 15.64 -16.62
C MET A 1 10.19 15.19 -15.18
N ALA A 2 9.21 15.72 -14.46
CA ALA A 2 9.00 15.35 -13.06
C ALA A 2 8.83 13.84 -12.88
N ASP A 3 8.20 13.19 -13.87
CA ASP A 3 7.93 11.76 -13.85
C ASP A 3 9.20 10.91 -13.87
N SER A 4 10.27 11.35 -14.55
CA SER A 4 11.48 10.55 -14.61
C SER A 4 12.24 10.55 -13.28
N LYS A 5 12.23 11.66 -12.54
CA LYS A 5 12.82 11.70 -11.21
C LYS A 5 12.04 10.86 -10.22
N LEU A 6 10.72 10.92 -10.30
CA LEU A 6 9.86 10.11 -9.46
C LEU A 6 10.06 8.63 -9.77
N ALA A 7 10.13 8.27 -11.04
CA ALA A 7 10.38 6.91 -11.46
C ALA A 7 11.74 6.39 -10.97
N GLU A 8 12.78 7.22 -11.01
CA GLU A 8 14.09 6.85 -10.49
C GLU A 8 14.05 6.61 -8.98
N ALA A 9 13.38 7.50 -8.24
CA ALA A 9 13.24 7.34 -6.80
C ALA A 9 12.43 6.09 -6.45
N MET A 10 11.39 5.82 -7.22
CA MET A 10 10.54 4.65 -7.02
C MET A 10 11.15 3.37 -7.60
N GLY A 11 12.13 3.47 -8.49
CA GLY A 11 12.80 2.33 -9.10
C GLY A 11 13.52 1.44 -8.09
N ALA A 12 13.85 1.98 -6.91
CA ALA A 12 14.43 1.21 -5.82
C ALA A 12 13.40 0.44 -5.02
N VAL A 13 12.12 0.67 -5.26
CA VAL A 13 11.00 0.07 -4.52
C VAL A 13 10.15 -0.73 -5.50
N SER A 14 9.99 -2.02 -5.22
CA SER A 14 9.11 -2.89 -6.02
C SER A 14 7.66 -2.61 -5.70
N LEU A 15 6.84 -2.44 -6.74
CA LEU A 15 5.39 -2.36 -6.58
C LEU A 15 4.82 -3.77 -6.74
N GLY A 16 4.18 -4.26 -5.70
CA GLY A 16 3.53 -5.55 -5.71
C GLY A 16 2.16 -5.52 -6.41
N PRO A 17 1.50 -6.66 -6.53
CA PRO A 17 0.16 -6.72 -7.10
C PRO A 17 -0.86 -6.02 -6.22
N LEU A 18 -1.98 -5.62 -6.81
CA LEU A 18 -3.09 -5.04 -6.06
C LEU A 18 -3.69 -6.11 -5.14
N LEU A 19 -3.79 -5.78 -3.85
CA LEU A 19 -4.34 -6.71 -2.86
C LEU A 19 -5.84 -6.49 -2.73
N ASN A 20 -6.61 -7.38 -3.31
CA ASN A 20 -8.06 -7.27 -3.35
C ASN A 20 -8.79 -8.49 -2.76
N THR A 21 -8.06 -9.35 -2.06
CA THR A 21 -8.66 -10.47 -1.33
C THR A 21 -8.12 -10.50 0.10
N PRO A 22 -8.91 -11.00 1.07
CA PRO A 22 -8.43 -11.12 2.46
C PRO A 22 -7.17 -11.97 2.58
N GLU A 23 -7.07 -13.03 1.79
CA GLU A 23 -5.92 -13.94 1.82
C GLU A 23 -4.64 -13.24 1.35
N ALA A 24 -4.73 -12.44 0.30
CA ALA A 24 -3.59 -11.69 -0.21
C ALA A 24 -3.11 -10.66 0.82
N VAL A 25 -4.04 -9.97 1.47
CA VAL A 25 -3.71 -9.00 2.52
C VAL A 25 -3.05 -9.71 3.71
N ALA A 26 -3.62 -10.83 4.15
CA ALA A 26 -3.08 -11.59 5.28
C ALA A 26 -1.65 -12.06 4.99
N SER A 27 -1.38 -12.50 3.78
CA SER A 27 -0.06 -12.95 3.36
C SER A 27 0.98 -11.82 3.46
N VAL A 28 0.65 -10.64 2.97
CA VAL A 28 1.55 -9.48 3.03
C VAL A 28 1.76 -9.02 4.47
N VAL A 29 0.70 -8.96 5.27
CA VAL A 29 0.80 -8.55 6.68
C VAL A 29 1.70 -9.52 7.45
N SER A 30 1.55 -10.82 7.24
CA SER A 30 2.41 -11.82 7.87
C SER A 30 3.88 -11.61 7.52
N ARG A 31 4.17 -11.32 6.27
CA ARG A 31 5.53 -11.04 5.82
C ARG A 31 6.10 -9.78 6.47
N LEU A 32 5.30 -8.72 6.55
CA LEU A 32 5.73 -7.47 7.18
C LEU A 32 6.03 -7.68 8.66
N LEU A 33 5.23 -8.48 9.35
CA LEU A 33 5.46 -8.80 10.75
C LEU A 33 6.73 -9.64 10.94
N GLU A 34 7.02 -10.57 10.05
CA GLU A 34 8.23 -11.36 10.09
C GLU A 34 9.48 -10.52 9.88
N ASP A 35 9.42 -9.59 8.93
CA ASP A 35 10.54 -8.72 8.58
C ASP A 35 10.88 -7.72 9.69
N LYS A 36 9.91 -7.41 10.54
CA LYS A 36 10.06 -6.45 11.66
C LYS A 36 10.58 -5.09 11.21
N ALA A 37 10.34 -4.73 9.97
CA ALA A 37 10.74 -3.45 9.42
C ALA A 37 9.64 -2.41 9.70
N ASP A 38 10.05 -1.15 9.70
CA ASP A 38 9.07 -0.05 9.76
C ASP A 38 8.23 -0.05 8.51
N VAL A 39 6.95 0.21 8.65
CA VAL A 39 6.00 0.24 7.55
C VAL A 39 5.41 1.63 7.44
N ALA A 40 5.56 2.24 6.27
CA ALA A 40 4.89 3.49 5.94
C ALA A 40 3.50 3.18 5.42
N VAL A 41 2.51 3.94 5.86
CA VAL A 41 1.11 3.76 5.50
C VAL A 41 0.58 5.06 4.95
N ASP A 42 -0.07 5.00 3.79
CA ASP A 42 -0.77 6.13 3.20
C ASP A 42 -2.16 5.69 2.79
N CYS A 43 -3.13 6.60 2.84
CA CYS A 43 -4.54 6.30 2.61
C CYS A 43 -5.13 7.25 1.59
N GLU A 44 -5.97 6.70 0.73
CA GLU A 44 -6.75 7.47 -0.23
C GLU A 44 -8.22 7.10 -0.08
N GLY A 45 -9.09 8.09 -0.18
CA GLY A 45 -10.52 7.86 -0.05
C GLY A 45 -11.32 9.12 -0.29
N ARG A 46 -12.59 9.06 0.09
CA ARG A 46 -13.54 10.18 -0.07
C ARG A 46 -13.94 10.68 1.31
N ASP A 47 -13.81 11.98 1.54
CA ASP A 47 -14.16 12.62 2.81
C ASP A 47 -13.57 11.88 4.02
N LEU A 48 -12.26 11.67 4.00
CA LEU A 48 -11.56 10.91 5.05
C LEU A 48 -11.53 11.63 6.39
N CYS A 49 -12.71 11.91 6.91
CA CYS A 49 -12.91 12.48 8.23
C CYS A 49 -13.84 11.58 9.02
N ARG A 50 -14.95 12.13 9.48
CA ARG A 50 -15.86 11.41 10.35
C ARG A 50 -16.74 10.40 9.61
N ASN A 51 -17.23 10.78 8.42
CA ASN A 51 -18.17 9.97 7.65
C ASN A 51 -17.60 9.56 6.29
N GLY A 52 -16.28 9.57 6.17
CA GLY A 52 -15.63 9.27 4.91
C GLY A 52 -15.51 7.79 4.62
N THR A 53 -15.06 7.49 3.42
CA THR A 53 -14.85 6.13 2.93
C THR A 53 -13.39 5.95 2.57
N LEU A 54 -12.75 4.94 3.12
CA LEU A 54 -11.40 4.55 2.74
C LEU A 54 -11.48 3.63 1.52
N ASP A 55 -10.87 4.04 0.42
CA ASP A 55 -10.91 3.29 -0.82
C ASP A 55 -9.61 2.53 -1.08
N LEU A 56 -8.47 3.11 -0.72
CA LEU A 56 -7.16 2.54 -1.02
C LEU A 56 -6.20 2.76 0.14
N LEU A 57 -5.42 1.74 0.44
CA LEU A 57 -4.38 1.80 1.45
C LEU A 57 -3.06 1.41 0.80
N GLN A 58 -2.03 2.20 1.03
CA GLN A 58 -0.69 1.89 0.55
C GLN A 58 0.21 1.52 1.72
N LEU A 59 0.90 0.40 1.58
CA LEU A 59 1.86 -0.09 2.57
C LEU A 59 3.24 -0.19 1.93
N SER A 60 4.27 0.30 2.61
CA SER A 60 5.64 0.22 2.11
C SER A 60 6.61 -0.09 3.25
N ASN A 61 7.53 -1.01 2.98
CA ASN A 61 8.60 -1.35 3.93
C ASN A 61 9.97 -0.80 3.51
N GLY A 62 9.99 0.09 2.52
CA GLY A 62 11.23 0.65 1.98
C GLY A 62 11.80 -0.12 0.79
N SER A 63 11.46 -1.39 0.64
CA SER A 63 11.89 -2.23 -0.48
C SER A 63 10.75 -2.57 -1.41
N SER A 64 9.56 -2.69 -0.88
CA SER A 64 8.36 -3.03 -1.64
C SER A 64 7.20 -2.17 -1.21
N THR A 65 6.28 -1.93 -2.13
CA THR A 65 5.04 -1.19 -1.88
C THR A 65 3.87 -2.05 -2.35
N TRP A 66 2.84 -2.11 -1.54
CA TRP A 66 1.60 -2.83 -1.85
C TRP A 66 0.43 -1.87 -1.77
N LEU A 67 -0.51 -2.05 -2.68
CA LEU A 67 -1.77 -1.32 -2.69
C LEU A 67 -2.88 -2.27 -2.26
N VAL A 68 -3.62 -1.88 -1.23
CA VAL A 68 -4.77 -2.64 -0.73
C VAL A 68 -6.04 -1.98 -1.24
N ASP A 69 -6.82 -2.72 -2.00
CA ASP A 69 -8.09 -2.26 -2.54
C ASP A 69 -9.19 -2.42 -1.49
N VAL A 70 -9.26 -1.46 -0.58
CA VAL A 70 -10.20 -1.50 0.54
C VAL A 70 -11.64 -1.46 0.05
N ALA A 71 -11.91 -0.70 -1.01
CA ALA A 71 -13.26 -0.59 -1.56
C ALA A 71 -13.82 -1.94 -2.00
N THR A 72 -12.98 -2.81 -2.53
CA THR A 72 -13.39 -4.17 -2.92
C THR A 72 -13.52 -5.10 -1.73
N LEU A 73 -12.70 -4.91 -0.68
CA LEU A 73 -12.65 -5.79 0.49
C LEU A 73 -13.81 -5.60 1.47
N VAL A 74 -14.45 -4.43 1.44
CA VAL A 74 -15.53 -4.12 2.40
C VAL A 74 -16.91 -4.14 1.79
#